data_320b0558b839d846444a554d56eead72
#
_entry.id   320b0558b839d846444a554d56eead72
#
_cell.length_a   1.000
_cell.length_b   1.000
_cell.length_c   1.000
_cell.angle_alpha   90.00
_cell.angle_beta   90.00
_cell.angle_gamma   90.00
#
_symmetry.space_group_name_H-M   'P 1'
#
loop_
_entity.id
_entity.type
_entity.pdbx_description
1 polymer ?
#
loop_
_entity_poly.entity_id
_entity_poly.type
_entity_poly.pdbx_seq_one_letter_code
_entity_poly.pdbx_strand_id
1 'polypeptide(L)'
;HTSRLEPVPVYDFSARFETDVRFAGDTKLFARLDDGATVYVDGKCVFTDDTLHSAQLFALGTVSGGEKHHIVIEYFQAGGEARCELLSCPTHEPEKQVYLPEGRWLDAFTGQVCRGGWQRKEPSFGETPLFIRMGALVPLARDAKNTKEQTWDKLIFDFYPDRAASDEGLLYEDDGETIAYQSGAYRTTAYRARFEEKEGAYVLEFDCARGSFAGARACTRREVTVRVHCLGERFGRAALNGEELTFECARKDASTFPLAAEGCARDGDVIMAKFTE
;
A
#
# COMPACT_ATOMS: atom_id res chain seq x y z
N HIS A 1 40.63 -26.37 32.35
CA HIS A 1 40.52 -26.98 31.01
C HIS A 1 39.58 -26.11 30.17
N THR A 2 40.14 -25.21 29.39
CA THR A 2 39.43 -24.55 28.30
C THR A 2 39.37 -25.57 27.16
N SER A 3 38.24 -26.25 26.98
CA SER A 3 37.98 -26.99 25.77
C SER A 3 37.94 -25.99 24.60
N ARG A 4 38.97 -25.96 23.78
CA ARG A 4 38.88 -25.32 22.45
C ARG A 4 37.80 -26.07 21.69
N LEU A 5 36.66 -25.41 21.45
CA LEU A 5 35.72 -25.85 20.44
C LEU A 5 36.47 -25.86 19.12
N GLU A 6 36.58 -27.02 18.49
CA GLU A 6 37.10 -27.09 17.13
C GLU A 6 36.14 -26.29 16.22
N PRO A 7 36.67 -25.51 15.26
CA PRO A 7 35.83 -24.79 14.32
C PRO A 7 35.02 -25.82 13.52
N VAL A 8 33.73 -25.53 13.32
CA VAL A 8 32.86 -26.30 12.42
C VAL A 8 33.52 -26.31 11.03
N PRO A 9 33.63 -27.48 10.35
CA PRO A 9 34.11 -27.51 9.00
C PRO A 9 33.30 -26.59 8.09
N VAL A 10 33.95 -26.01 7.10
CA VAL A 10 33.27 -25.09 6.14
C VAL A 10 32.50 -25.91 5.09
N TYR A 11 32.90 -27.17 4.85
CA TYR A 11 32.31 -28.09 3.89
C TYR A 11 32.13 -29.47 4.51
N ASP A 12 31.29 -30.31 3.88
CA ASP A 12 31.05 -31.71 4.24
C ASP A 12 30.71 -31.90 5.72
N PHE A 13 29.74 -31.18 6.21
CA PHE A 13 29.25 -31.32 7.57
C PHE A 13 27.75 -31.48 7.65
N SER A 14 27.28 -32.05 8.75
CA SER A 14 25.87 -32.08 9.14
C SER A 14 25.72 -31.41 10.47
N ALA A 15 24.59 -30.75 10.65
CA ALA A 15 24.23 -30.07 11.89
C ALA A 15 22.77 -30.35 12.25
N ARG A 16 22.50 -30.44 13.55
CA ARG A 16 21.14 -30.55 14.07
C ARG A 16 20.84 -29.33 14.95
N PHE A 17 19.79 -28.60 14.56
CA PHE A 17 19.30 -27.45 15.30
C PHE A 17 17.96 -27.79 15.94
N GLU A 18 17.79 -27.42 17.19
CA GLU A 18 16.53 -27.62 17.94
C GLU A 18 16.13 -26.33 18.61
N THR A 19 14.84 -26.02 18.55
CA THR A 19 14.28 -24.88 19.26
C THR A 19 12.84 -25.12 19.68
N ASP A 20 12.47 -24.55 20.81
CA ASP A 20 11.11 -24.42 21.25
C ASP A 20 10.64 -23.01 21.06
N VAL A 21 9.56 -22.81 20.35
CA VAL A 21 9.03 -21.48 20.01
C VAL A 21 7.52 -21.43 20.27
N ARG A 22 7.03 -20.25 20.66
CA ARG A 22 5.60 -19.96 20.76
C ARG A 22 5.29 -18.76 19.91
N PHE A 23 4.35 -18.89 18.99
CA PHE A 23 3.86 -17.80 18.17
C PHE A 23 2.58 -17.21 18.79
N ALA A 24 2.40 -15.88 18.63
CA ALA A 24 1.21 -15.19 19.14
C ALA A 24 -0.08 -15.56 18.38
N GLY A 25 0.04 -15.91 17.10
CA GLY A 25 -1.04 -16.32 16.21
C GLY A 25 -0.56 -17.35 15.21
N ASP A 26 -1.48 -17.87 14.40
CA ASP A 26 -1.16 -18.83 13.34
C ASP A 26 -0.05 -18.28 12.45
N THR A 27 0.97 -19.08 12.21
CA THR A 27 2.22 -18.62 11.61
C THR A 27 2.68 -19.58 10.52
N LYS A 28 3.00 -19.05 9.34
CA LYS A 28 3.67 -19.78 8.27
C LYS A 28 5.14 -19.86 8.58
N LEU A 29 5.70 -21.05 8.44
CA LEU A 29 7.13 -21.33 8.59
C LEU A 29 7.77 -21.54 7.24
N PHE A 30 9.02 -21.06 7.12
CA PHE A 30 9.86 -21.24 5.96
C PHE A 30 11.28 -21.61 6.41
N ALA A 31 11.99 -22.35 5.58
CA ALA A 31 13.43 -22.54 5.72
C ALA A 31 14.14 -21.95 4.51
N ARG A 32 15.23 -21.22 4.74
CA ARG A 32 16.17 -20.85 3.68
C ARG A 32 17.41 -21.69 3.87
N LEU A 33 17.67 -22.55 2.90
CA LEU A 33 18.69 -23.60 2.95
C LEU A 33 19.64 -23.51 1.77
N ASP A 34 20.90 -23.80 2.04
CA ASP A 34 22.01 -24.05 1.12
C ASP A 34 22.90 -25.10 1.83
N ASP A 35 22.94 -26.32 1.54
CA ASP A 35 22.25 -27.27 0.71
C ASP A 35 20.90 -27.76 1.31
N GLY A 36 20.78 -29.05 1.63
CA GLY A 36 19.53 -29.68 2.01
C GLY A 36 19.31 -29.86 3.50
N ALA A 37 18.08 -30.18 3.88
CA ALA A 37 17.71 -30.48 5.26
C ALA A 37 16.45 -31.34 5.38
N THR A 38 16.27 -31.97 6.54
CA THR A 38 14.98 -32.50 6.99
C THR A 38 14.49 -31.66 8.16
N VAL A 39 13.23 -31.22 8.10
CA VAL A 39 12.63 -30.38 9.13
C VAL A 39 11.44 -31.09 9.77
N TYR A 40 11.45 -31.10 11.10
CA TYR A 40 10.35 -31.63 11.91
C TYR A 40 9.71 -30.53 12.73
N VAL A 41 8.40 -30.56 12.82
CA VAL A 41 7.60 -29.74 13.72
C VAL A 41 6.78 -30.67 14.60
N ASP A 42 6.93 -30.54 15.91
CA ASP A 42 6.27 -31.38 16.92
C ASP A 42 6.44 -32.89 16.66
N GLY A 43 7.66 -33.26 16.24
CA GLY A 43 8.01 -34.63 15.89
C GLY A 43 7.52 -35.15 14.54
N LYS A 44 6.76 -34.34 13.79
CA LYS A 44 6.29 -34.68 12.44
C LYS A 44 7.23 -34.09 11.39
N CYS A 45 7.71 -34.92 10.45
CA CYS A 45 8.46 -34.42 9.29
C CYS A 45 7.53 -33.58 8.40
N VAL A 46 7.88 -32.29 8.21
CA VAL A 46 7.14 -31.33 7.40
C VAL A 46 7.85 -30.99 6.10
N PHE A 47 9.16 -31.27 6.01
CA PHE A 47 9.97 -30.98 4.85
C PHE A 47 11.18 -31.89 4.81
N THR A 48 11.59 -32.33 3.62
CA THR A 48 12.87 -32.99 3.38
C THR A 48 13.37 -32.63 1.99
N ASP A 49 14.65 -32.31 1.91
CA ASP A 49 15.41 -32.11 0.69
C ASP A 49 16.81 -32.64 0.89
N ASP A 50 17.23 -33.56 0.04
CA ASP A 50 18.53 -34.20 0.03
C ASP A 50 19.41 -33.78 -1.18
N THR A 51 19.01 -32.72 -1.86
CA THR A 51 19.69 -32.20 -3.06
C THR A 51 20.72 -31.14 -2.75
N LEU A 52 21.71 -31.00 -3.65
CA LEU A 52 22.69 -29.92 -3.56
C LEU A 52 22.22 -28.74 -4.39
N HIS A 53 22.13 -27.57 -3.75
CA HIS A 53 21.66 -26.35 -4.42
C HIS A 53 22.18 -25.10 -3.70
N SER A 54 22.21 -23.98 -4.42
CA SER A 54 22.40 -22.67 -3.80
C SER A 54 21.20 -22.28 -2.93
N ALA A 55 21.36 -21.27 -2.07
CA ALA A 55 20.35 -20.84 -1.12
C ALA A 55 18.95 -20.64 -1.73
N GLN A 56 17.98 -21.43 -1.30
CA GLN A 56 16.58 -21.39 -1.72
C GLN A 56 15.65 -21.27 -0.52
N LEU A 57 14.46 -20.74 -0.75
CA LEU A 57 13.42 -20.58 0.26
C LEU A 57 12.34 -21.66 0.08
N PHE A 58 12.10 -22.44 1.12
CA PHE A 58 11.12 -23.52 1.16
C PHE A 58 10.01 -23.23 2.16
N ALA A 59 8.76 -23.51 1.78
CA ALA A 59 7.63 -23.41 2.70
C ALA A 59 7.52 -24.71 3.52
N LEU A 60 7.44 -24.59 4.84
CA LEU A 60 7.33 -25.71 5.79
C LEU A 60 5.88 -25.99 6.21
N GLY A 61 4.96 -25.07 5.96
CA GLY A 61 3.56 -25.14 6.38
C GLY A 61 3.19 -24.08 7.40
N THR A 62 2.04 -24.28 8.06
CA THR A 62 1.49 -23.36 9.07
C THR A 62 1.41 -24.07 10.41
N VAL A 63 1.79 -23.38 11.48
CA VAL A 63 1.62 -23.81 12.88
C VAL A 63 0.60 -22.94 13.58
N SER A 64 -0.08 -23.49 14.59
CA SER A 64 -1.10 -22.79 15.39
C SER A 64 -0.47 -21.75 16.32
N GLY A 65 -1.19 -20.66 16.54
CA GLY A 65 -0.81 -19.66 17.54
C GLY A 65 -1.16 -20.09 18.97
N GLY A 66 -0.48 -19.48 19.94
CA GLY A 66 -0.76 -19.70 21.35
C GLY A 66 -0.17 -20.97 21.95
N GLU A 67 0.25 -21.93 21.14
CA GLU A 67 0.89 -23.18 21.56
C GLU A 67 2.41 -23.13 21.44
N LYS A 68 3.08 -24.04 22.14
CA LYS A 68 4.52 -24.21 22.06
C LYS A 68 4.81 -25.28 21.02
N HIS A 69 5.66 -24.96 20.06
CA HIS A 69 6.09 -25.88 19.01
C HIS A 69 7.56 -26.22 19.18
N HIS A 70 7.86 -27.49 19.02
CA HIS A 70 9.23 -28.03 19.02
C HIS A 70 9.68 -28.20 17.56
N ILE A 71 10.70 -27.44 17.13
CA ILE A 71 11.20 -27.47 15.75
C ILE A 71 12.61 -28.05 15.74
N VAL A 72 12.83 -29.02 14.87
CA VAL A 72 14.12 -29.66 14.64
C VAL A 72 14.49 -29.53 13.17
N ILE A 73 15.71 -29.09 12.88
CA ILE A 73 16.27 -29.03 11.54
C ILE A 73 17.54 -29.90 11.51
N GLU A 74 17.52 -30.97 10.74
CA GLU A 74 18.69 -31.79 10.40
C GLU A 74 19.22 -31.33 9.06
N TYR A 75 20.30 -30.56 9.10
CA TYR A 75 20.88 -29.84 7.97
C TYR A 75 22.16 -30.52 7.51
N PHE A 76 22.42 -30.51 6.22
CA PHE A 76 23.72 -30.89 5.69
C PHE A 76 24.25 -29.87 4.69
N GLN A 77 25.58 -29.77 4.64
CA GLN A 77 26.35 -28.88 3.77
C GLN A 77 27.43 -29.66 3.07
N ALA A 78 27.41 -29.68 1.75
CA ALA A 78 28.45 -30.32 0.93
C ALA A 78 29.51 -29.32 0.47
N GLY A 79 29.12 -28.15 -0.02
CA GLY A 79 30.09 -27.17 -0.48
C GLY A 79 29.44 -25.80 -0.83
N GLY A 80 30.30 -24.78 -1.00
CA GLY A 80 29.84 -23.43 -1.31
C GLY A 80 29.57 -22.61 -0.08
N GLU A 81 28.56 -21.74 -0.15
CA GLU A 81 28.06 -20.97 1.00
C GLU A 81 27.15 -21.87 1.85
N ALA A 82 27.29 -21.80 3.18
CA ALA A 82 26.43 -22.53 4.10
C ALA A 82 25.32 -21.61 4.62
N ARG A 83 24.05 -22.01 4.45
CA ARG A 83 22.92 -21.26 4.95
C ARG A 83 21.82 -22.17 5.50
N CYS A 84 21.47 -21.97 6.76
CA CYS A 84 20.35 -22.63 7.38
C CYS A 84 19.60 -21.60 8.25
N GLU A 85 18.47 -21.10 7.77
CA GLU A 85 17.66 -20.08 8.44
C GLU A 85 16.24 -20.60 8.59
N LEU A 86 15.70 -20.53 9.80
CA LEU A 86 14.27 -20.70 10.07
C LEU A 86 13.62 -19.32 10.07
N LEU A 87 12.64 -19.14 9.19
CA LEU A 87 11.91 -17.91 9.03
C LEU A 87 10.43 -18.12 9.36
N SER A 88 9.79 -17.12 9.89
CA SER A 88 8.37 -17.16 10.25
C SER A 88 7.64 -15.92 9.78
N CYS A 89 6.38 -16.12 9.38
CA CYS A 89 5.48 -15.07 8.95
C CYS A 89 4.09 -15.33 9.52
N PRO A 90 3.53 -14.45 10.36
CA PRO A 90 2.16 -14.58 10.81
C PRO A 90 1.20 -14.72 9.62
N THR A 91 0.19 -15.59 9.74
CA THR A 91 -0.86 -15.72 8.71
C THR A 91 -1.79 -14.52 8.71
N HIS A 92 -1.96 -13.91 9.88
CA HIS A 92 -2.70 -12.67 10.07
C HIS A 92 -1.81 -11.72 10.87
N GLU A 93 -1.76 -10.46 10.48
CA GLU A 93 -1.17 -9.46 11.34
C GLU A 93 -2.02 -9.27 12.60
N PRO A 94 -1.39 -8.97 13.75
CA PRO A 94 -2.14 -8.68 14.96
C PRO A 94 -3.09 -7.51 14.71
N GLU A 95 -4.23 -7.53 15.40
CA GLU A 95 -5.20 -6.44 15.39
C GLU A 95 -4.51 -5.08 15.52
N LYS A 96 -4.78 -4.19 14.59
CA LYS A 96 -4.26 -2.81 14.64
C LYS A 96 -5.35 -1.86 15.10
N GLN A 97 -4.98 -0.96 16.00
CA GLN A 97 -5.85 0.14 16.40
C GLN A 97 -5.41 1.40 15.66
N VAL A 98 -6.33 1.97 14.89
CA VAL A 98 -6.10 3.19 14.12
C VAL A 98 -7.01 4.28 14.68
N TYR A 99 -6.44 5.40 15.10
CA TYR A 99 -7.21 6.57 15.49
C TYR A 99 -7.49 7.44 14.27
N LEU A 100 -8.76 7.66 13.96
CA LEU A 100 -9.21 8.59 12.92
C LEU A 100 -9.69 9.88 13.58
N PRO A 101 -9.21 11.05 13.15
CA PRO A 101 -9.74 12.33 13.59
C PRO A 101 -11.26 12.45 13.38
N GLU A 102 -11.89 13.44 14.02
CA GLU A 102 -13.31 13.70 13.86
C GLU A 102 -13.68 13.88 12.38
N GLY A 103 -14.79 13.27 11.96
CA GLY A 103 -15.30 13.30 10.59
C GLY A 103 -15.76 11.92 10.12
N ARG A 104 -16.01 11.82 8.82
CA ARG A 104 -16.36 10.58 8.14
C ARG A 104 -15.17 10.12 7.30
N TRP A 105 -14.95 8.82 7.28
CA TRP A 105 -13.79 8.20 6.64
C TRP A 105 -14.20 6.99 5.84
N LEU A 106 -13.71 6.89 4.63
CA LEU A 106 -13.85 5.72 3.77
C LEU A 106 -12.69 4.76 4.06
N ASP A 107 -13.00 3.55 4.46
CA ASP A 107 -12.03 2.46 4.47
C ASP A 107 -11.73 2.07 3.02
N ALA A 108 -10.49 2.23 2.60
CA ALA A 108 -10.08 2.06 1.21
C ALA A 108 -10.17 0.61 0.71
N PHE A 109 -10.06 -0.36 1.61
CA PHE A 109 -10.10 -1.78 1.26
C PHE A 109 -11.53 -2.33 1.26
N THR A 110 -12.34 -1.94 2.24
CA THR A 110 -13.71 -2.47 2.36
C THR A 110 -14.75 -1.62 1.65
N GLY A 111 -14.44 -0.35 1.35
CA GLY A 111 -15.38 0.63 0.82
C GLY A 111 -16.43 1.10 1.83
N GLN A 112 -16.30 0.73 3.10
CA GLN A 112 -17.23 1.13 4.16
C GLN A 112 -16.89 2.52 4.69
N VAL A 113 -17.92 3.31 4.95
CA VAL A 113 -17.76 4.62 5.59
C VAL A 113 -17.92 4.47 7.10
N CYS A 114 -16.92 4.90 7.86
CA CYS A 114 -16.92 4.92 9.32
C CYS A 114 -16.80 6.36 9.86
N ARG A 115 -17.07 6.54 11.13
CA ARG A 115 -16.88 7.82 11.85
C ARG A 115 -15.49 7.85 12.48
N GLY A 116 -14.98 9.05 12.75
CA GLY A 116 -13.76 9.24 13.53
C GLY A 116 -13.81 8.54 14.88
N GLY A 117 -12.65 8.39 15.51
CA GLY A 117 -12.43 7.61 16.72
C GLY A 117 -11.53 6.39 16.47
N TRP A 118 -11.41 5.55 17.47
CA TRP A 118 -10.60 4.33 17.38
C TRP A 118 -11.30 3.27 16.51
N GLN A 119 -10.58 2.80 15.49
CA GLN A 119 -10.99 1.70 14.60
C GLN A 119 -10.13 0.49 14.89
N ARG A 120 -10.75 -0.68 15.00
CA ARG A 120 -10.06 -1.97 15.05
C ARG A 120 -9.99 -2.55 13.64
N LYS A 121 -8.81 -2.98 13.23
CA LYS A 121 -8.57 -3.59 11.93
C LYS A 121 -7.72 -4.84 12.07
N GLU A 122 -8.10 -5.86 11.35
CA GLU A 122 -7.38 -7.13 11.20
C GLU A 122 -6.90 -7.24 9.75
N PRO A 123 -5.85 -6.46 9.36
CA PRO A 123 -5.35 -6.50 7.99
C PRO A 123 -4.74 -7.86 7.70
N SER A 124 -4.85 -8.29 6.45
CA SER A 124 -4.08 -9.44 5.97
C SER A 124 -2.59 -9.10 5.93
N PHE A 125 -1.74 -10.14 5.89
CA PHE A 125 -0.31 -9.92 5.77
C PHE A 125 0.03 -9.08 4.52
N GLY A 126 0.79 -8.02 4.74
CA GLY A 126 1.17 -7.07 3.68
C GLY A 126 0.14 -5.97 3.42
N GLU A 127 -1.02 -5.96 4.08
CA GLU A 127 -1.99 -4.88 4.00
C GLU A 127 -1.72 -3.82 5.07
N THR A 128 -1.76 -2.57 4.67
CA THR A 128 -1.74 -1.43 5.59
C THR A 128 -3.12 -0.77 5.60
N PRO A 129 -3.79 -0.67 6.76
CA PRO A 129 -5.07 0.02 6.84
C PRO A 129 -4.98 1.43 6.26
N LEU A 130 -5.82 1.73 5.29
CA LEU A 130 -5.85 2.99 4.58
C LEU A 130 -7.25 3.59 4.66
N PHE A 131 -7.33 4.84 5.10
CA PHE A 131 -8.58 5.58 5.24
C PHE A 131 -8.51 6.90 4.50
N ILE A 132 -9.58 7.23 3.82
CA ILE A 132 -9.72 8.48 3.08
C ILE A 132 -10.78 9.32 3.76
N ARG A 133 -10.46 10.56 4.06
CA ARG A 133 -11.41 11.49 4.64
C ARG A 133 -12.53 11.79 3.62
N MET A 134 -13.76 11.68 4.06
CA MET A 134 -14.90 12.10 3.23
C MET A 134 -14.88 13.62 3.06
N GLY A 135 -15.27 14.09 1.89
CA GLY A 135 -15.11 15.46 1.44
C GLY A 135 -13.76 15.77 0.82
N ALA A 136 -12.77 14.85 0.89
CA ALA A 136 -11.42 15.09 0.39
C ALA A 136 -11.34 15.11 -1.15
N LEU A 137 -10.46 15.98 -1.63
CA LEU A 137 -10.00 16.04 -3.01
C LEU A 137 -8.52 15.64 -3.06
N VAL A 138 -8.24 14.41 -3.44
CA VAL A 138 -6.92 13.80 -3.34
C VAL A 138 -6.18 13.87 -4.67
N PRO A 139 -5.07 14.63 -4.77
CA PRO A 139 -4.25 14.67 -5.98
C PRO A 139 -3.43 13.38 -6.12
N LEU A 140 -3.46 12.81 -7.31
CA LEU A 140 -2.71 11.63 -7.70
C LEU A 140 -1.91 11.92 -8.97
N ALA A 141 -0.73 11.39 -9.04
CA ALA A 141 0.07 11.39 -10.25
C ALA A 141 -0.19 10.11 -11.06
N ARG A 142 0.14 10.15 -12.34
CA ARG A 142 0.09 8.98 -13.20
C ARG A 142 1.08 7.91 -12.70
N ASP A 143 0.75 6.65 -12.91
CA ASP A 143 1.64 5.54 -12.60
C ASP A 143 2.96 5.65 -13.36
N ALA A 144 4.06 5.48 -12.62
CA ALA A 144 5.41 5.44 -13.13
C ALA A 144 6.18 4.29 -12.45
N LYS A 145 7.17 3.72 -13.14
CA LYS A 145 7.97 2.63 -12.58
C LYS A 145 8.82 3.06 -11.38
N ASN A 146 9.18 4.32 -11.35
CA ASN A 146 9.96 4.94 -10.30
C ASN A 146 9.78 6.47 -10.30
N THR A 147 10.23 7.13 -9.24
CA THR A 147 10.07 8.59 -9.10
C THR A 147 10.81 9.42 -10.13
N LYS A 148 11.83 8.88 -10.82
CA LYS A 148 12.55 9.61 -11.89
C LYS A 148 11.74 9.68 -13.18
N GLU A 149 10.92 8.67 -13.45
CA GLU A 149 10.04 8.63 -14.61
C GLU A 149 8.70 9.34 -14.37
N GLN A 150 8.47 9.82 -13.14
CA GLN A 150 7.27 10.54 -12.79
C GLN A 150 7.22 11.90 -13.48
N THR A 151 6.13 12.13 -14.23
CA THR A 151 5.84 13.42 -14.86
C THR A 151 4.57 14.02 -14.24
N TRP A 152 4.44 15.34 -14.34
CA TRP A 152 3.29 16.08 -13.81
C TRP A 152 2.36 16.61 -14.91
N ASP A 153 2.55 16.15 -16.15
CA ASP A 153 1.75 16.51 -17.30
C ASP A 153 0.32 15.95 -17.26
N LYS A 154 0.10 14.94 -16.44
CA LYS A 154 -1.22 14.33 -16.19
C LYS A 154 -1.45 14.16 -14.71
N LEU A 155 -2.43 14.89 -14.20
CA LEU A 155 -2.88 14.78 -12.82
C LEU A 155 -4.28 14.19 -12.75
N ILE A 156 -4.51 13.47 -11.68
CA ILE A 156 -5.82 12.94 -11.32
C ILE A 156 -6.18 13.50 -9.96
N PHE A 157 -7.40 14.00 -9.82
CA PHE A 157 -7.96 14.38 -8.52
C PHE A 157 -9.13 13.46 -8.21
N ASP A 158 -8.97 12.64 -7.18
CA ASP A 158 -10.05 11.80 -6.65
C ASP A 158 -10.86 12.59 -5.63
N PHE A 159 -12.13 12.77 -5.90
CA PHE A 159 -13.06 13.44 -5.02
C PHE A 159 -13.99 12.43 -4.34
N TYR A 160 -14.09 12.52 -3.02
CA TYR A 160 -14.92 11.69 -2.15
C TYR A 160 -16.03 12.54 -1.53
N PRO A 161 -17.20 12.67 -2.17
CA PRO A 161 -18.21 13.66 -1.79
C PRO A 161 -18.73 13.48 -0.35
N ASP A 162 -18.85 14.59 0.37
CA ASP A 162 -19.54 14.70 1.64
C ASP A 162 -20.11 16.12 1.79
N ARG A 163 -21.43 16.24 1.94
CA ARG A 163 -22.10 17.54 2.06
C ARG A 163 -21.73 18.30 3.32
N ALA A 164 -21.34 17.58 4.36
CA ALA A 164 -20.99 18.16 5.66
C ALA A 164 -19.50 18.50 5.80
N ALA A 165 -18.69 18.19 4.79
CA ALA A 165 -17.26 18.40 4.83
C ALA A 165 -16.78 19.26 3.66
N SER A 166 -15.67 19.96 3.90
CA SER A 166 -14.91 20.67 2.87
C SER A 166 -13.45 20.24 2.95
N ASP A 167 -12.73 20.46 1.86
CA ASP A 167 -11.31 20.20 1.77
C ASP A 167 -10.59 21.38 1.14
N GLU A 168 -9.34 21.59 1.57
CA GLU A 168 -8.41 22.51 0.94
C GLU A 168 -7.01 21.93 1.00
N GLY A 169 -6.27 22.09 -0.08
CA GLY A 169 -4.94 21.56 -0.19
C GLY A 169 -4.04 22.38 -1.09
N LEU A 170 -2.78 22.05 -1.07
CA LEU A 170 -1.75 22.67 -1.87
C LEU A 170 -0.94 21.59 -2.59
N LEU A 171 -1.04 21.55 -3.90
CA LEU A 171 -0.15 20.74 -4.72
C LEU A 171 1.19 21.48 -4.81
N TYR A 172 2.23 20.84 -4.32
CA TYR A 172 3.60 21.33 -4.38
C TYR A 172 4.39 20.54 -5.41
N GLU A 173 5.19 21.22 -6.20
CA GLU A 173 5.97 20.62 -7.28
C GLU A 173 7.34 21.31 -7.40
N ASP A 174 8.38 20.50 -7.53
CA ASP A 174 9.75 20.91 -7.84
C ASP A 174 10.44 19.89 -8.76
N ASP A 175 11.74 20.03 -9.00
CA ASP A 175 12.48 19.10 -9.85
C ASP A 175 12.69 17.72 -9.20
N GLY A 176 12.52 17.61 -7.88
CA GLY A 176 12.68 16.37 -7.11
C GLY A 176 14.12 15.84 -7.06
N GLU A 177 15.11 16.62 -7.48
CA GLU A 177 16.52 16.21 -7.58
C GLU A 177 17.47 17.17 -6.87
N THR A 178 17.20 18.47 -6.94
CA THR A 178 18.09 19.50 -6.42
C THR A 178 17.49 20.22 -5.21
N ILE A 179 18.30 21.04 -4.55
CA ILE A 179 17.86 21.92 -3.46
C ILE A 179 17.42 23.31 -3.98
N ALA A 180 17.20 23.47 -5.27
CA ALA A 180 16.83 24.74 -5.90
C ALA A 180 15.51 25.31 -5.36
N TYR A 181 14.63 24.46 -4.82
CA TYR A 181 13.42 24.87 -4.12
C TYR A 181 13.67 25.86 -2.96
N GLN A 182 14.83 25.77 -2.30
CA GLN A 182 15.23 26.73 -1.24
C GLN A 182 15.43 28.14 -1.78
N SER A 183 15.69 28.26 -3.08
CA SER A 183 15.83 29.54 -3.80
C SER A 183 14.57 29.91 -4.60
N GLY A 184 13.44 29.27 -4.32
CA GLY A 184 12.14 29.56 -4.95
C GLY A 184 11.88 28.81 -6.24
N ALA A 185 12.70 27.84 -6.65
CA ALA A 185 12.46 27.02 -7.83
C ALA A 185 11.43 25.89 -7.53
N TYR A 186 10.21 26.27 -7.31
CA TYR A 186 9.06 25.38 -7.11
C TYR A 186 7.78 26.01 -7.63
N ARG A 187 6.75 25.21 -7.76
CA ARG A 187 5.39 25.63 -8.16
C ARG A 187 4.37 25.12 -7.15
N THR A 188 3.35 25.91 -6.89
CA THR A 188 2.23 25.52 -6.04
C THR A 188 0.91 25.80 -6.73
N THR A 189 -0.05 24.88 -6.56
CA THR A 189 -1.44 25.04 -7.01
C THR A 189 -2.36 24.75 -5.85
N ALA A 190 -3.10 25.73 -5.37
CA ALA A 190 -4.09 25.50 -4.33
C ALA A 190 -5.37 24.92 -4.95
N TYR A 191 -6.01 24.02 -4.20
CA TYR A 191 -7.29 23.44 -4.59
C TYR A 191 -8.23 23.36 -3.40
N ARG A 192 -9.54 23.39 -3.68
CA ARG A 192 -10.60 23.33 -2.66
C ARG A 192 -11.76 22.51 -3.16
N ALA A 193 -12.47 21.88 -2.22
CA ALA A 193 -13.72 21.17 -2.46
C ALA A 193 -14.74 21.53 -1.39
N ARG A 194 -15.98 21.81 -1.77
CA ARG A 194 -17.09 22.08 -0.85
C ARG A 194 -18.43 21.75 -1.47
N PHE A 195 -19.42 21.56 -0.63
CA PHE A 195 -20.82 21.50 -1.06
C PHE A 195 -21.47 22.89 -0.94
N GLU A 196 -22.10 23.36 -2.01
CA GLU A 196 -22.82 24.62 -2.06
C GLU A 196 -24.32 24.36 -1.94
N GLU A 197 -24.87 24.59 -0.76
CA GLU A 197 -26.28 24.24 -0.45
C GLU A 197 -27.29 24.95 -1.35
N LYS A 198 -27.05 26.21 -1.71
CA LYS A 198 -27.95 27.00 -2.55
C LYS A 198 -28.11 26.44 -3.94
N GLU A 199 -27.04 25.86 -4.45
CA GLU A 199 -26.99 25.29 -5.81
C GLU A 199 -27.23 23.77 -5.80
N GLY A 200 -27.16 23.15 -4.61
CA GLY A 200 -27.26 21.71 -4.45
C GLY A 200 -26.14 20.97 -5.17
N ALA A 201 -24.94 21.56 -5.24
CA ALA A 201 -23.83 21.10 -6.05
C ALA A 201 -22.52 21.06 -5.25
N TYR A 202 -21.64 20.13 -5.62
CA TYR A 202 -20.25 20.18 -5.18
C TYR A 202 -19.46 21.12 -6.08
N VAL A 203 -18.67 21.98 -5.47
CA VAL A 203 -17.79 22.93 -6.16
C VAL A 203 -16.33 22.53 -5.88
N LEU A 204 -15.59 22.26 -6.95
CA LEU A 204 -14.17 22.00 -6.90
C LEU A 204 -13.45 23.18 -7.56
N GLU A 205 -12.55 23.80 -6.82
CA GLU A 205 -11.81 24.98 -7.26
C GLU A 205 -10.32 24.65 -7.37
N PHE A 206 -9.71 25.09 -8.46
CA PHE A 206 -8.27 25.00 -8.70
C PHE A 206 -7.77 26.42 -8.99
N ASP A 207 -6.86 26.91 -8.15
CA ASP A 207 -6.24 28.21 -8.37
C ASP A 207 -5.21 28.12 -9.54
N CYS A 208 -4.89 29.24 -10.15
CA CYS A 208 -3.76 29.32 -11.05
C CYS A 208 -2.47 28.94 -10.32
N ALA A 209 -1.62 28.18 -11.00
CA ALA A 209 -0.33 27.78 -10.46
C ALA A 209 0.56 29.00 -10.18
N ARG A 210 1.27 29.01 -9.08
CA ARG A 210 2.19 30.07 -8.66
C ARG A 210 3.62 29.54 -8.58
N GLY A 211 4.57 30.31 -9.10
CA GLY A 211 5.98 29.92 -9.16
C GLY A 211 6.32 29.09 -10.40
N SER A 212 7.57 28.71 -10.51
CA SER A 212 8.07 27.90 -11.60
C SER A 212 9.36 27.19 -11.20
N PHE A 213 9.65 26.09 -11.85
CA PHE A 213 10.91 25.38 -11.73
C PHE A 213 11.33 24.84 -13.10
N ALA A 214 12.57 24.44 -13.26
CA ALA A 214 13.10 23.83 -14.47
C ALA A 214 13.41 22.37 -14.26
N GLY A 215 13.55 21.60 -15.32
CA GLY A 215 13.87 20.17 -15.27
C GLY A 215 12.86 19.29 -15.99
N ALA A 216 13.10 17.99 -16.02
CA ALA A 216 12.30 17.03 -16.77
C ALA A 216 10.84 16.90 -16.26
N ARG A 217 10.58 17.30 -15.03
CA ARG A 217 9.25 17.28 -14.41
C ARG A 217 8.45 18.58 -14.63
N ALA A 218 9.11 19.64 -15.08
CA ALA A 218 8.41 20.89 -15.38
C ALA A 218 7.49 20.70 -16.57
N CYS A 219 6.22 21.10 -16.44
CA CYS A 219 5.26 21.10 -17.52
C CYS A 219 4.61 22.48 -17.65
N THR A 220 4.41 22.93 -18.89
CA THR A 220 3.74 24.19 -19.22
C THR A 220 2.27 24.00 -19.50
N ARG A 221 1.85 22.79 -19.79
CA ARG A 221 0.47 22.41 -20.08
C ARG A 221 0.19 21.06 -19.45
N ARG A 222 -0.99 20.91 -18.85
CA ARG A 222 -1.36 19.76 -18.04
C ARG A 222 -2.76 19.28 -18.38
N GLU A 223 -2.92 17.97 -18.51
CA GLU A 223 -4.22 17.32 -18.50
C GLU A 223 -4.62 17.03 -17.04
N VAL A 224 -5.80 17.49 -16.64
CA VAL A 224 -6.36 17.21 -15.32
C VAL A 224 -7.58 16.32 -15.49
N THR A 225 -7.61 15.22 -14.79
CA THR A 225 -8.77 14.33 -14.69
C THR A 225 -9.34 14.43 -13.29
N VAL A 226 -10.59 14.79 -13.17
CA VAL A 226 -11.32 14.69 -11.89
C VAL A 226 -12.12 13.40 -11.91
N ARG A 227 -11.93 12.56 -10.89
CA ARG A 227 -12.71 11.35 -10.67
C ARG A 227 -13.57 11.55 -9.42
N VAL A 228 -14.88 11.50 -9.56
CA VAL A 228 -15.82 11.62 -8.45
C VAL A 228 -16.30 10.22 -8.06
N HIS A 229 -15.99 9.80 -6.84
CA HIS A 229 -16.46 8.54 -6.27
C HIS A 229 -17.88 8.71 -5.76
N CYS A 230 -18.87 8.18 -6.46
CA CYS A 230 -20.28 8.50 -6.23
C CYS A 230 -20.81 8.06 -4.85
N LEU A 231 -20.31 6.93 -4.29
CA LEU A 231 -20.61 6.46 -2.93
C LEU A 231 -22.11 6.51 -2.56
N GLY A 232 -22.98 6.16 -3.51
CA GLY A 232 -24.43 6.19 -3.36
C GLY A 232 -25.11 7.51 -3.77
N GLU A 233 -24.36 8.56 -4.06
CA GLU A 233 -24.90 9.80 -4.64
C GLU A 233 -25.02 9.69 -6.16
N ARG A 234 -25.98 10.44 -6.75
CA ARG A 234 -26.16 10.52 -8.20
C ARG A 234 -25.86 11.93 -8.68
N PHE A 235 -25.03 12.00 -9.71
CA PHE A 235 -24.65 13.25 -10.35
C PHE A 235 -25.26 13.31 -11.75
N GLY A 236 -26.02 14.33 -12.02
CA GLY A 236 -26.72 14.48 -13.31
C GLY A 236 -26.06 15.48 -14.25
N ARG A 237 -25.15 16.33 -13.74
CA ARG A 237 -24.53 17.40 -14.50
C ARG A 237 -23.16 17.74 -13.94
N ALA A 238 -22.23 18.07 -14.85
CA ALA A 238 -20.94 18.67 -14.51
C ALA A 238 -20.71 19.90 -15.39
N ALA A 239 -20.03 20.91 -14.84
CA ALA A 239 -19.65 22.10 -15.59
C ALA A 239 -18.24 22.55 -15.19
N LEU A 240 -17.50 23.13 -16.11
CA LEU A 240 -16.22 23.79 -15.90
C LEU A 240 -16.34 25.27 -16.29
N ASN A 241 -16.11 26.16 -15.31
CA ASN A 241 -16.22 27.61 -15.53
C ASN A 241 -17.56 28.05 -16.15
N GLY A 242 -18.65 27.35 -15.80
CA GLY A 242 -19.99 27.59 -16.31
C GLY A 242 -20.34 26.89 -17.63
N GLU A 243 -19.38 26.27 -18.29
CA GLU A 243 -19.62 25.48 -19.50
C GLU A 243 -19.90 24.02 -19.13
N GLU A 244 -20.92 23.42 -19.74
CA GLU A 244 -21.29 22.03 -19.47
C GLU A 244 -20.20 21.08 -19.95
N LEU A 245 -19.78 20.18 -19.05
CA LEU A 245 -18.82 19.13 -19.35
C LEU A 245 -19.53 17.81 -19.64
N THR A 246 -19.06 17.12 -20.66
CA THR A 246 -19.35 15.72 -20.84
C THR A 246 -18.54 14.90 -19.83
N PHE A 247 -19.18 14.00 -19.11
CA PHE A 247 -18.51 13.08 -18.20
C PHE A 247 -18.84 11.64 -18.55
N GLU A 248 -17.92 10.77 -18.26
CA GLU A 248 -18.08 9.33 -18.43
C GLU A 248 -18.35 8.67 -17.07
N CYS A 249 -19.36 7.79 -17.03
CA CYS A 249 -19.55 6.92 -15.89
C CYS A 249 -18.73 5.66 -16.12
N ALA A 250 -17.70 5.46 -15.31
CA ALA A 250 -16.89 4.25 -15.34
C ALA A 250 -17.20 3.38 -14.13
N ARG A 251 -17.20 2.07 -14.32
CA ARG A 251 -17.19 1.14 -13.20
C ARG A 251 -15.83 1.25 -12.52
N LYS A 252 -15.85 1.16 -11.19
CA LYS A 252 -14.64 1.10 -10.40
C LYS A 252 -13.84 -0.14 -10.82
N ASP A 253 -12.70 0.06 -11.40
CA ASP A 253 -11.78 -0.99 -11.80
C ASP A 253 -10.51 -0.95 -10.92
N ALA A 254 -9.61 -1.91 -11.12
CA ALA A 254 -8.36 -2.00 -10.37
C ALA A 254 -7.42 -0.80 -10.59
N SER A 255 -7.71 0.09 -11.55
CA SER A 255 -6.92 1.30 -11.83
C SER A 255 -7.37 2.51 -11.00
N THR A 256 -8.53 2.43 -10.33
CA THR A 256 -9.01 3.49 -9.45
C THR A 256 -8.44 3.31 -8.05
N PHE A 257 -7.73 4.32 -7.57
CA PHE A 257 -7.29 4.36 -6.17
C PHE A 257 -8.40 4.95 -5.28
N PRO A 258 -8.63 4.41 -4.09
CA PRO A 258 -8.03 3.20 -3.56
C PRO A 258 -8.58 1.96 -4.26
N LEU A 259 -7.78 0.90 -4.29
CA LEU A 259 -8.18 -0.39 -4.82
C LEU A 259 -9.40 -0.88 -4.00
N ALA A 260 -10.57 -0.97 -4.64
CA ALA A 260 -11.70 -1.60 -3.99
C ALA A 260 -11.44 -3.10 -3.90
N ALA A 261 -11.67 -3.69 -2.73
CA ALA A 261 -11.77 -5.13 -2.61
C ALA A 261 -12.85 -5.64 -3.56
N GLU A 262 -12.60 -6.79 -4.19
CA GLU A 262 -13.62 -7.49 -5.00
C GLU A 262 -14.91 -7.62 -4.19
N GLY A 263 -16.00 -7.06 -4.71
CA GLY A 263 -17.32 -7.09 -4.06
C GLY A 263 -17.89 -5.76 -3.57
N CYS A 264 -17.10 -4.69 -3.44
CA CYS A 264 -17.59 -3.35 -3.09
C CYS A 264 -18.26 -2.59 -4.24
N ALA A 265 -18.34 -3.17 -5.41
CA ALA A 265 -18.71 -2.52 -6.66
C ALA A 265 -20.22 -2.36 -6.91
N ARG A 266 -21.09 -2.42 -5.91
CA ARG A 266 -22.53 -2.27 -6.18
C ARG A 266 -22.99 -0.83 -6.40
N ASP A 267 -22.24 0.18 -5.91
CA ASP A 267 -22.55 1.62 -6.09
C ASP A 267 -21.32 2.45 -6.47
N GLY A 268 -20.29 1.82 -7.00
CA GLY A 268 -18.98 2.44 -7.21
C GLY A 268 -18.80 3.04 -8.59
N ASP A 269 -19.83 3.66 -9.16
CA ASP A 269 -19.65 4.42 -10.38
C ASP A 269 -18.76 5.62 -10.10
N VAL A 270 -17.72 5.78 -10.91
CA VAL A 270 -16.82 6.92 -10.89
C VAL A 270 -17.16 7.79 -12.09
N ILE A 271 -17.45 9.03 -11.84
CA ILE A 271 -17.62 10.03 -12.88
C ILE A 271 -16.26 10.63 -13.18
N MET A 272 -15.86 10.63 -14.45
CA MET A 272 -14.60 11.21 -14.89
C MET A 272 -14.86 12.41 -15.81
N ALA A 273 -14.30 13.55 -15.46
CA ALA A 273 -14.25 14.74 -16.30
C ALA A 273 -12.79 15.12 -16.57
N LYS A 274 -12.47 15.45 -17.81
CA LYS A 274 -11.12 15.83 -18.23
C LYS A 274 -11.10 17.26 -18.77
N PHE A 275 -10.08 18.00 -18.40
CA PHE A 275 -9.82 19.33 -18.94
C PHE A 275 -8.31 19.58 -19.04
N THR A 276 -7.94 20.63 -19.74
CA THR A 276 -6.53 21.03 -19.89
C THR A 276 -6.33 22.38 -19.24
N GLU A 277 -5.36 22.46 -18.36
CA GLU A 277 -4.84 23.66 -17.72
C GLU A 277 -3.81 24.35 -18.61
#